data_f7975c9a464a135fc2c7fdee427cdeca
#
_entry.id   f7975c9a464a135fc2c7fdee427cdeca
#
_cell.length_a   1.000
_cell.length_b   1.000
_cell.length_c   1.000
_cell.angle_alpha   90.00
_cell.angle_beta   90.00
_cell.angle_gamma   90.00
#
_symmetry.space_group_name_H-M   'P 1'
#
loop_
_entity.id
_entity.type
_entity.pdbx_description
1 polymer ?
#
loop_
_entity_poly.entity_id
_entity_poly.type
_entity_poly.pdbx_seq_one_letter_code
_entity_poly.pdbx_strand_id
1 'polypeptide(L)'
;MRRRTPALLVLAALALVPGACRDEHEGAPRVTVIGVEPKVRDPAQGPLAAPDAVLIANVGQGLVRFDGAGNIVGGLAERWNVSDDGLSYIFRIASTDWPDKRKVTAQQVARILKRSLVTSSANPLRDALGAVDDVVAMTDRVIEIRLRAPRPNLLSLLAQPEFAIVRNGIGTGPFQPDPREPKAGEIRLTREIISLEDDEDRRDEVRLSAAPADKAVAGFVGGSSDLVLGGTFVDLPLAQRAKLPRNSLRFDPASGLFGLVPTRAAGTLADPGVRQLLSQAIDRDALMDAMRVPGLAARATVLEPGLEGLGPPVAPAWTATPLVQRRPGLAAESQRQFGAEKPVVRIFLPTGPGAEILFDRLKFDWGILGVDVQRSANVAASDLKLVDSVAPSSSPAWFLRQFRCGVAPICNADVDELLDAARDTLIPAQRSALLAQAAAKIDEVQLFIPVTAPVRWSLVSTRVQGFAGNRYARHTLTDLEQRSSP
;
A
#
# COMPACT_ATOMS: atom_id res chain seq x y z
N MET A 1 -27.57 -9.50 -96.42
CA MET A 1 -28.07 -9.96 -95.08
C MET A 1 -27.00 -9.83 -94.07
N ARG A 2 -27.06 -8.80 -93.22
CA ARG A 2 -26.04 -8.52 -92.16
C ARG A 2 -26.59 -9.01 -90.80
N ARG A 3 -25.94 -9.97 -90.19
CA ARG A 3 -26.27 -10.40 -88.82
C ARG A 3 -25.49 -9.54 -87.83
N ARG A 4 -26.19 -8.86 -86.94
CA ARG A 4 -25.65 -8.10 -85.80
C ARG A 4 -25.57 -9.01 -84.61
N THR A 5 -24.41 -9.14 -83.99
CA THR A 5 -24.15 -9.79 -82.71
C THR A 5 -24.28 -8.75 -81.57
N PRO A 6 -24.98 -9.04 -80.45
CA PRO A 6 -25.02 -8.14 -79.33
C PRO A 6 -23.82 -8.36 -78.45
N ALA A 7 -23.16 -7.28 -78.05
CA ALA A 7 -22.11 -7.28 -77.04
C ALA A 7 -22.69 -7.38 -75.61
N LEU A 8 -22.30 -8.40 -74.82
CA LEU A 8 -22.61 -8.51 -73.43
C LEU A 8 -21.66 -7.59 -72.65
N LEU A 9 -22.22 -6.57 -71.99
CA LEU A 9 -21.51 -5.77 -70.96
C LEU A 9 -21.56 -6.55 -69.66
N VAL A 10 -20.37 -7.04 -69.19
CA VAL A 10 -20.16 -7.58 -67.84
C VAL A 10 -19.89 -6.41 -66.91
N LEU A 11 -20.89 -6.07 -66.07
CA LEU A 11 -20.71 -5.13 -64.95
C LEU A 11 -19.99 -5.84 -63.83
N ALA A 12 -18.70 -5.53 -63.63
CA ALA A 12 -17.97 -5.94 -62.45
C ALA A 12 -18.41 -5.08 -61.26
N ALA A 13 -19.25 -5.64 -60.39
CA ALA A 13 -19.57 -5.06 -59.08
C ALA A 13 -18.35 -5.15 -58.16
N LEU A 14 -17.63 -4.03 -57.99
CA LEU A 14 -16.59 -3.86 -56.96
C LEU A 14 -17.28 -3.84 -55.59
N ALA A 15 -17.27 -4.95 -54.88
CA ALA A 15 -17.68 -5.01 -53.47
C ALA A 15 -16.69 -4.19 -52.64
N LEU A 16 -17.06 -2.94 -52.29
CA LEU A 16 -16.42 -2.19 -51.21
C LEU A 16 -16.71 -2.93 -49.90
N VAL A 17 -15.75 -3.76 -49.48
CA VAL A 17 -15.67 -4.22 -48.10
C VAL A 17 -15.30 -2.97 -47.28
N PRO A 18 -16.16 -2.49 -46.37
CA PRO A 18 -15.74 -1.50 -45.42
C PRO A 18 -14.69 -2.19 -44.59
N GLY A 19 -13.41 -1.88 -44.80
CA GLY A 19 -12.34 -2.17 -43.86
C GLY A 19 -12.79 -1.56 -42.54
N ALA A 20 -13.26 -2.40 -41.61
CA ALA A 20 -13.34 -2.02 -40.23
C ALA A 20 -11.91 -1.63 -39.84
N CYS A 21 -11.62 -0.33 -39.90
CA CYS A 21 -10.49 0.22 -39.15
C CYS A 21 -10.75 -0.18 -37.72
N ARG A 22 -10.16 -1.32 -37.33
CA ARG A 22 -9.85 -1.54 -35.95
C ARG A 22 -8.91 -0.38 -35.63
N ASP A 23 -9.40 0.61 -34.90
CA ASP A 23 -8.57 1.57 -34.22
C ASP A 23 -7.61 0.76 -33.33
N GLU A 24 -6.47 0.39 -33.87
CA GLU A 24 -5.31 -0.01 -33.11
C GLU A 24 -4.99 1.22 -32.28
N HIS A 25 -5.40 1.17 -31.01
CA HIS A 25 -5.18 2.24 -30.06
C HIS A 25 -3.67 2.27 -29.75
N GLU A 26 -2.89 2.85 -30.63
CA GLU A 26 -1.64 3.50 -30.31
C GLU A 26 -1.94 4.69 -29.41
N GLY A 27 -2.23 4.45 -28.17
CA GLY A 27 -2.63 5.50 -27.24
C GLY A 27 -1.93 5.32 -25.91
N ALA A 28 -1.69 6.42 -25.21
CA ALA A 28 -1.15 6.43 -23.86
C ALA A 28 -1.78 5.38 -22.93
N PRO A 29 -1.02 4.70 -22.05
CA PRO A 29 -1.55 3.76 -21.07
C PRO A 29 -2.67 4.40 -20.24
N ARG A 30 -3.80 3.70 -20.13
CA ARG A 30 -4.95 4.14 -19.34
C ARG A 30 -4.93 3.44 -17.99
N VAL A 31 -4.65 4.22 -16.96
CA VAL A 31 -4.51 3.75 -15.58
C VAL A 31 -5.74 4.17 -14.77
N THR A 32 -6.44 3.21 -14.20
CA THR A 32 -7.55 3.45 -13.27
C THR A 32 -7.13 3.04 -11.86
N VAL A 33 -7.22 3.95 -10.90
CA VAL A 33 -6.97 3.62 -9.49
C VAL A 33 -8.30 3.44 -8.76
N ILE A 34 -8.42 2.36 -8.01
CA ILE A 34 -9.63 2.11 -7.21
C ILE A 34 -9.75 3.19 -6.15
N GLY A 35 -10.85 3.93 -6.17
CA GLY A 35 -11.13 5.01 -5.22
C GLY A 35 -11.90 6.18 -5.84
N VAL A 36 -11.71 7.35 -5.24
CA VAL A 36 -12.31 8.62 -5.67
C VAL A 36 -11.34 9.40 -6.56
N GLU A 37 -11.84 10.44 -7.23
CA GLU A 37 -11.06 11.31 -8.12
C GLU A 37 -9.74 11.77 -7.46
N PRO A 38 -8.57 11.56 -8.13
CA PRO A 38 -7.26 11.90 -7.58
C PRO A 38 -7.05 13.41 -7.49
N LYS A 39 -6.43 13.84 -6.39
CA LYS A 39 -6.10 15.25 -6.15
C LYS A 39 -4.69 15.38 -5.59
N VAL A 40 -3.96 16.40 -6.02
CA VAL A 40 -2.67 16.76 -5.41
C VAL A 40 -2.93 17.40 -4.06
N ARG A 41 -2.76 16.64 -2.98
CA ARG A 41 -2.93 17.08 -1.59
C ARG A 41 -1.58 17.36 -0.96
N ASP A 42 -1.59 18.18 0.08
CA ASP A 42 -0.42 18.34 0.96
C ASP A 42 -0.39 17.17 1.96
N PRO A 43 0.64 16.27 1.92
CA PRO A 43 0.70 15.13 2.82
C PRO A 43 0.79 15.49 4.31
N ALA A 44 1.20 16.72 4.65
CA ALA A 44 1.21 17.21 6.03
C ALA A 44 -0.20 17.44 6.60
N GLN A 45 -1.24 17.46 5.76
CA GLN A 45 -2.63 17.70 6.16
C GLN A 45 -3.44 16.45 6.42
N GLY A 46 -2.91 15.26 6.15
CA GLY A 46 -3.60 13.99 6.43
C GLY A 46 -3.18 12.84 5.51
N PRO A 47 -3.79 11.67 5.71
CA PRO A 47 -3.50 10.50 4.91
C PRO A 47 -3.93 10.68 3.44
N LEU A 48 -3.17 10.08 2.54
CA LEU A 48 -3.46 10.05 1.11
C LEU A 48 -4.36 8.85 0.77
N ALA A 49 -5.43 9.09 0.03
CA ALA A 49 -6.17 8.01 -0.63
C ALA A 49 -5.30 7.38 -1.73
N ALA A 50 -5.59 6.13 -2.13
CA ALA A 50 -4.78 5.44 -3.13
C ALA A 50 -4.63 6.24 -4.46
N PRO A 51 -5.69 6.85 -5.04
CA PRO A 51 -5.54 7.70 -6.22
C PRO A 51 -4.68 8.93 -5.99
N ASP A 52 -4.81 9.60 -4.82
CA ASP A 52 -3.98 10.76 -4.47
C ASP A 52 -2.50 10.35 -4.35
N ALA A 53 -2.22 9.20 -3.73
CA ALA A 53 -0.87 8.69 -3.57
C ALA A 53 -0.20 8.38 -4.91
N VAL A 54 -0.93 7.75 -5.86
CA VAL A 54 -0.43 7.49 -7.22
C VAL A 54 -0.18 8.80 -7.96
N LEU A 55 -1.11 9.75 -7.89
CA LEU A 55 -0.92 11.06 -8.54
C LEU A 55 0.29 11.79 -7.98
N ILE A 56 0.39 11.93 -6.64
CA ILE A 56 1.49 12.65 -5.98
C ILE A 56 2.84 11.98 -6.24
N ALA A 57 2.94 10.66 -6.26
CA ALA A 57 4.18 9.96 -6.55
C ALA A 57 4.73 10.26 -7.96
N ASN A 58 3.88 10.75 -8.87
CA ASN A 58 4.23 11.00 -10.27
C ASN A 58 4.34 12.50 -10.63
N VAL A 59 3.50 13.37 -10.02
CA VAL A 59 3.57 14.83 -10.24
C VAL A 59 4.41 15.55 -9.20
N GLY A 60 4.55 14.98 -8.00
CA GLY A 60 5.51 15.32 -6.98
C GLY A 60 6.61 14.27 -6.93
N GLN A 61 7.55 14.44 -6.05
CA GLN A 61 8.56 13.42 -5.70
C GLN A 61 9.19 13.78 -4.37
N GLY A 62 9.67 12.76 -3.63
CA GLY A 62 10.51 12.95 -2.47
C GLY A 62 11.96 13.31 -2.85
N LEU A 63 12.84 13.42 -1.87
CA LEU A 63 14.29 13.46 -2.14
C LEU A 63 14.73 12.21 -2.91
N VAL A 64 14.19 11.07 -2.53
CA VAL A 64 14.28 9.79 -3.23
C VAL A 64 12.87 9.28 -3.54
N ARG A 65 12.73 8.32 -4.44
CA ARG A 65 11.47 7.69 -4.82
C ARG A 65 11.64 6.21 -5.06
N PHE A 66 10.55 5.48 -5.19
CA PHE A 66 10.57 4.10 -5.66
C PHE A 66 10.56 4.03 -7.19
N ASP A 67 11.29 3.03 -7.73
CA ASP A 67 11.04 2.53 -9.09
C ASP A 67 9.86 1.54 -9.10
N GLY A 68 9.51 0.98 -10.25
CA GLY A 68 8.41 0.01 -10.39
C GLY A 68 8.60 -1.25 -9.55
N ALA A 69 9.83 -1.67 -9.28
CA ALA A 69 10.16 -2.84 -8.47
C ALA A 69 10.24 -2.53 -6.95
N GLY A 70 10.09 -1.26 -6.55
CA GLY A 70 10.20 -0.82 -5.16
C GLY A 70 11.64 -0.57 -4.69
N ASN A 71 12.60 -0.45 -5.60
CA ASN A 71 13.95 -0.03 -5.24
C ASN A 71 14.00 1.49 -5.06
N ILE A 72 14.96 1.94 -4.24
CA ILE A 72 15.18 3.36 -4.00
C ILE A 72 16.02 3.94 -5.14
N VAL A 73 15.48 4.94 -5.82
CA VAL A 73 16.16 5.70 -6.86
C VAL A 73 16.11 7.19 -6.55
N GLY A 74 16.90 7.97 -7.28
CA GLY A 74 16.87 9.44 -7.15
C GLY A 74 15.48 9.99 -7.48
N GLY A 75 15.03 10.91 -6.62
CA GLY A 75 13.87 11.75 -6.86
C GLY A 75 14.33 13.17 -7.17
N LEU A 76 14.05 14.10 -6.28
CA LEU A 76 14.60 15.46 -6.38
C LEU A 76 16.12 15.47 -6.12
N ALA A 77 16.65 14.53 -5.33
CA ALA A 77 18.09 14.37 -5.12
C ALA A 77 18.72 13.56 -6.27
N GLU A 78 19.75 14.13 -6.90
CA GLU A 78 20.56 13.45 -7.91
C GLU A 78 21.53 12.46 -7.29
N ARG A 79 21.94 12.67 -6.04
CA ARG A 79 22.80 11.78 -5.25
C ARG A 79 22.67 12.07 -3.76
N TRP A 80 23.05 11.10 -2.96
CA TRP A 80 23.14 11.22 -1.50
C TRP A 80 24.28 10.43 -0.92
N ASN A 81 24.70 10.82 0.29
CA ASN A 81 25.70 10.14 1.09
C ASN A 81 25.17 9.95 2.50
N VAL A 82 25.56 8.85 3.13
CA VAL A 82 25.27 8.54 4.55
C VAL A 82 26.60 8.53 5.30
N SER A 83 26.66 9.19 6.46
CA SER A 83 27.83 9.13 7.32
C SER A 83 28.05 7.71 7.86
N ASP A 84 29.30 7.37 8.22
CA ASP A 84 29.68 6.03 8.69
C ASP A 84 28.96 5.62 9.97
N ASP A 85 28.58 6.58 10.82
CA ASP A 85 27.78 6.37 12.02
C ASP A 85 26.27 6.28 11.75
N GLY A 86 25.83 6.52 10.49
CA GLY A 86 24.42 6.52 10.09
C GLY A 86 23.58 7.66 10.67
N LEU A 87 24.20 8.71 11.21
CA LEU A 87 23.51 9.83 11.86
C LEU A 87 23.29 11.03 10.95
N SER A 88 23.95 11.09 9.78
CA SER A 88 23.78 12.18 8.80
C SER A 88 23.54 11.62 7.41
N TYR A 89 22.51 12.15 6.76
CA TYR A 89 22.17 11.88 5.36
C TYR A 89 22.26 13.18 4.57
N ILE A 90 23.23 13.27 3.67
CA ILE A 90 23.50 14.46 2.87
C ILE A 90 22.98 14.23 1.46
N PHE A 91 22.02 15.04 1.03
CA PHE A 91 21.38 14.99 -0.29
C PHE A 91 21.80 16.18 -1.12
N ARG A 92 22.21 15.95 -2.37
CA ARG A 92 22.40 16.98 -3.37
C ARG A 92 21.21 16.99 -4.33
N ILE A 93 20.42 18.06 -4.29
CA ILE A 93 19.24 18.19 -5.17
C ILE A 93 19.67 18.60 -6.59
N ALA A 94 18.91 18.11 -7.57
CA ALA A 94 19.10 18.45 -8.98
C ALA A 94 18.89 19.95 -9.23
N SER A 95 19.57 20.48 -10.24
CA SER A 95 19.30 21.85 -10.70
C SER A 95 18.03 21.84 -11.54
N THR A 96 16.90 22.12 -10.92
CA THR A 96 15.58 22.05 -11.55
C THR A 96 14.72 23.26 -11.15
N ASP A 97 13.66 23.48 -11.91
CA ASP A 97 12.70 24.53 -11.67
C ASP A 97 11.34 23.92 -11.25
N TRP A 98 10.59 24.66 -10.46
CA TRP A 98 9.17 24.40 -10.32
C TRP A 98 8.46 24.64 -11.66
N PRO A 99 7.28 24.05 -11.90
CA PRO A 99 6.51 24.31 -13.12
C PRO A 99 6.23 25.80 -13.39
N ASP A 100 6.25 26.65 -12.35
CA ASP A 100 6.14 28.11 -12.45
C ASP A 100 7.47 28.80 -12.81
N LYS A 101 8.49 28.05 -13.25
CA LYS A 101 9.82 28.52 -13.65
C LYS A 101 10.69 29.13 -12.55
N ARG A 102 10.30 29.00 -11.29
CA ARG A 102 11.12 29.40 -10.14
C ARG A 102 12.09 28.27 -9.80
N LYS A 103 13.32 28.62 -9.43
CA LYS A 103 14.32 27.64 -8.98
C LYS A 103 13.86 26.88 -7.75
N VAL A 104 14.08 25.57 -7.75
CA VAL A 104 13.96 24.74 -6.54
C VAL A 104 15.21 24.94 -5.70
N THR A 105 15.03 25.32 -4.42
CA THR A 105 16.16 25.49 -3.50
C THR A 105 16.08 24.56 -2.32
N ALA A 106 17.24 24.18 -1.76
CA ALA A 106 17.36 23.34 -0.58
C ALA A 106 16.59 23.92 0.62
N GLN A 107 16.55 25.26 0.77
CA GLN A 107 15.81 25.92 1.82
C GLN A 107 14.29 25.70 1.71
N GLN A 108 13.76 25.73 0.49
CA GLN A 108 12.34 25.43 0.25
C GLN A 108 12.02 23.99 0.57
N VAL A 109 12.84 23.04 0.09
CA VAL A 109 12.68 21.60 0.32
C VAL A 109 12.77 21.26 1.80
N ALA A 110 13.80 21.77 2.51
CA ALA A 110 13.96 21.57 3.95
C ALA A 110 12.74 22.08 4.74
N ARG A 111 12.18 23.23 4.35
CA ARG A 111 10.99 23.81 4.99
C ARG A 111 9.75 22.92 4.78
N ILE A 112 9.57 22.35 3.57
CA ILE A 112 8.46 21.43 3.26
C ILE A 112 8.61 20.14 4.09
N LEU A 113 9.80 19.54 4.14
CA LEU A 113 10.06 18.35 4.95
C LEU A 113 9.84 18.62 6.44
N LYS A 114 10.39 19.70 6.99
CA LYS A 114 10.17 20.09 8.39
C LYS A 114 8.68 20.20 8.74
N ARG A 115 7.86 20.77 7.84
CA ARG A 115 6.41 20.88 8.05
C ARG A 115 5.73 19.51 8.21
N SER A 116 6.22 18.48 7.52
CA SER A 116 5.70 17.12 7.66
C SER A 116 6.12 16.45 8.97
N LEU A 117 7.14 16.96 9.66
CA LEU A 117 7.72 16.36 10.87
C LEU A 117 7.26 17.02 12.18
N VAL A 118 6.73 18.24 12.14
CA VAL A 118 6.27 18.92 13.36
C VAL A 118 5.08 18.22 14.00
N THR A 119 4.91 18.38 15.31
CA THR A 119 3.86 17.74 16.11
C THR A 119 2.44 18.06 15.64
N SER A 120 2.22 19.21 15.04
CA SER A 120 0.94 19.63 14.45
C SER A 120 0.66 19.06 13.07
N SER A 121 1.61 18.34 12.46
CA SER A 121 1.41 17.68 11.17
C SER A 121 0.47 16.47 11.31
N ALA A 122 -0.47 16.35 10.39
CA ALA A 122 -1.35 15.20 10.27
C ALA A 122 -0.80 14.10 9.32
N ASN A 123 0.50 14.20 8.96
CA ASN A 123 1.17 13.16 8.16
C ASN A 123 1.17 11.82 8.90
N PRO A 124 0.60 10.75 8.33
CA PRO A 124 0.47 9.46 9.02
C PRO A 124 1.82 8.77 9.28
N LEU A 125 2.88 9.17 8.55
CA LEU A 125 4.23 8.63 8.71
C LEU A 125 5.16 9.53 9.54
N ARG A 126 4.67 10.64 10.10
CA ARG A 126 5.46 11.55 10.93
C ARG A 126 6.25 10.82 12.02
N ASP A 127 5.58 9.94 12.77
CA ASP A 127 6.20 9.23 13.89
C ASP A 127 7.22 8.18 13.43
N ALA A 128 7.15 7.73 12.16
CA ALA A 128 8.17 6.85 11.58
C ALA A 128 9.51 7.57 11.43
N LEU A 129 9.50 8.87 11.22
CA LEU A 129 10.68 9.74 11.17
C LEU A 129 11.04 10.38 12.52
N GLY A 130 10.51 9.88 13.64
CA GLY A 130 10.75 10.43 14.98
C GLY A 130 12.23 10.43 15.45
N ALA A 131 13.13 9.77 14.72
CA ALA A 131 14.58 9.85 14.97
C ALA A 131 15.24 11.05 14.26
N VAL A 132 14.54 11.75 13.37
CA VAL A 132 15.06 12.96 12.73
C VAL A 132 15.19 14.06 13.78
N ASP A 133 16.39 14.58 13.90
CA ASP A 133 16.71 15.70 14.78
C ASP A 133 16.49 17.02 14.06
N ASP A 134 17.08 17.18 12.88
CA ASP A 134 16.90 18.37 12.05
C ASP A 134 17.05 18.08 10.56
N VAL A 135 16.52 18.99 9.74
CA VAL A 135 16.65 19.02 8.27
C VAL A 135 17.24 20.36 7.88
N VAL A 136 18.50 20.41 7.50
CA VAL A 136 19.27 21.63 7.30
C VAL A 136 19.61 21.83 5.83
N ALA A 137 19.29 23.02 5.27
CA ALA A 137 19.83 23.43 3.99
C ALA A 137 21.25 23.96 4.18
N MET A 138 22.25 23.19 3.79
CA MET A 138 23.67 23.56 3.93
C MET A 138 24.11 24.57 2.87
N THR A 139 23.56 24.42 1.67
CA THR A 139 23.74 25.35 0.54
C THR A 139 22.44 25.43 -0.24
N ASP A 140 22.41 26.15 -1.35
CA ASP A 140 21.22 26.25 -2.22
C ASP A 140 20.78 24.88 -2.80
N ARG A 141 21.70 23.89 -2.85
CA ARG A 141 21.46 22.57 -3.44
C ARG A 141 21.81 21.39 -2.52
N VAL A 142 22.20 21.62 -1.29
CA VAL A 142 22.59 20.55 -0.36
C VAL A 142 21.72 20.59 0.88
N ILE A 143 21.11 19.44 1.20
CA ILE A 143 20.28 19.24 2.38
C ILE A 143 20.93 18.16 3.22
N GLU A 144 21.04 18.41 4.50
CA GLU A 144 21.43 17.42 5.50
C GLU A 144 20.22 17.06 6.36
N ILE A 145 19.95 15.77 6.52
CA ILE A 145 19.01 15.25 7.52
C ILE A 145 19.82 14.60 8.63
N ARG A 146 19.73 15.18 9.83
CA ARG A 146 20.42 14.73 11.05
C ARG A 146 19.51 13.82 11.86
N LEU A 147 20.08 12.75 12.38
CA LEU A 147 19.37 11.77 13.19
C LEU A 147 19.96 11.70 14.61
N ARG A 148 19.10 11.44 15.60
CA ARG A 148 19.52 11.13 16.98
C ARG A 148 20.01 9.70 17.16
N ALA A 149 19.59 8.80 16.28
CA ALA A 149 20.03 7.40 16.26
C ALA A 149 19.94 6.85 14.83
N PRO A 150 20.81 5.89 14.44
CA PRO A 150 20.84 5.36 13.07
C PRO A 150 19.49 4.77 12.63
N ARG A 151 19.12 5.04 11.37
CA ARG A 151 17.88 4.53 10.76
C ARG A 151 18.16 4.08 9.32
N PRO A 152 18.62 2.85 9.10
CA PRO A 152 18.94 2.33 7.77
C PRO A 152 17.77 2.40 6.78
N ASN A 153 16.52 2.34 7.29
CA ASN A 153 15.30 2.42 6.51
C ASN A 153 14.81 3.85 6.22
N LEU A 154 15.60 4.89 6.54
CA LEU A 154 15.22 6.29 6.31
C LEU A 154 14.86 6.56 4.84
N LEU A 155 15.65 6.04 3.91
CA LEU A 155 15.42 6.25 2.48
C LEU A 155 14.08 5.67 2.02
N SER A 156 13.70 4.47 2.50
CA SER A 156 12.40 3.87 2.19
C SER A 156 11.22 4.72 2.70
N LEU A 157 11.38 5.37 3.84
CA LEU A 157 10.39 6.29 4.37
C LEU A 157 10.31 7.56 3.53
N LEU A 158 11.46 8.16 3.18
CA LEU A 158 11.52 9.38 2.36
C LEU A 158 11.04 9.16 0.91
N ALA A 159 11.04 7.91 0.42
CA ALA A 159 10.49 7.54 -0.88
C ALA A 159 8.96 7.41 -0.90
N GLN A 160 8.30 7.40 0.28
CA GLN A 160 6.85 7.31 0.34
C GLN A 160 6.18 8.60 -0.18
N PRO A 161 5.03 8.50 -0.86
CA PRO A 161 4.27 9.66 -1.34
C PRO A 161 3.94 10.67 -0.23
N GLU A 162 3.86 10.21 1.01
CA GLU A 162 3.63 11.01 2.21
C GLU A 162 4.78 11.99 2.51
N PHE A 163 5.94 11.85 1.87
CA PHE A 163 7.08 12.79 1.93
C PHE A 163 7.39 13.44 0.58
N ALA A 164 6.45 13.38 -0.36
CA ALA A 164 6.58 14.10 -1.62
C ALA A 164 6.67 15.62 -1.39
N ILE A 165 7.56 16.23 -2.17
CA ILE A 165 7.83 17.67 -2.09
C ILE A 165 6.90 18.39 -3.06
N VAL A 166 5.83 18.95 -2.49
CA VAL A 166 4.82 19.73 -3.22
C VAL A 166 4.65 21.12 -2.63
N ARG A 167 4.36 22.07 -3.48
CA ARG A 167 4.14 23.49 -3.13
C ARG A 167 2.90 24.00 -3.85
N ASN A 168 1.87 24.38 -3.10
CA ASN A 168 0.62 24.92 -3.66
C ASN A 168 0.00 24.01 -4.76
N GLY A 169 -0.02 22.71 -4.53
CA GLY A 169 -0.55 21.75 -5.50
C GLY A 169 0.34 21.45 -6.71
N ILE A 170 1.58 21.95 -6.72
CA ILE A 170 2.57 21.74 -7.78
C ILE A 170 3.78 20.97 -7.23
N GLY A 171 4.28 20.03 -8.01
CA GLY A 171 5.50 19.28 -7.70
C GLY A 171 6.48 19.25 -8.85
N THR A 172 7.65 18.69 -8.61
CA THR A 172 8.74 18.55 -9.59
C THR A 172 8.90 17.10 -10.02
N GLY A 173 7.81 16.33 -9.96
CA GLY A 173 7.81 14.93 -10.35
C GLY A 173 8.04 14.74 -11.85
N PRO A 174 8.27 13.49 -12.26
CA PRO A 174 8.58 13.17 -13.65
C PRO A 174 7.44 13.51 -14.62
N PHE A 175 6.20 13.47 -14.17
CA PHE A 175 5.04 13.83 -14.96
C PHE A 175 4.48 15.19 -14.57
N GLN A 176 3.92 15.90 -15.56
CA GLN A 176 3.17 17.14 -15.35
C GLN A 176 1.73 16.93 -15.85
N PRO A 177 0.70 17.41 -15.13
CA PRO A 177 -0.67 17.43 -15.65
C PRO A 177 -0.74 18.33 -16.89
N ASP A 178 -1.31 17.81 -17.97
CA ASP A 178 -1.59 18.57 -19.18
C ASP A 178 -3.06 19.01 -19.15
N PRO A 179 -3.35 20.32 -19.06
CA PRO A 179 -4.71 20.84 -18.99
C PRO A 179 -5.46 20.78 -20.34
N ARG A 180 -4.74 20.43 -21.44
CA ARG A 180 -5.36 20.36 -22.77
C ARG A 180 -6.20 19.10 -22.88
N GLU A 181 -7.48 19.25 -23.18
CA GLU A 181 -8.46 18.19 -23.38
C GLU A 181 -8.65 17.21 -22.20
N PRO A 182 -8.95 17.68 -20.99
CA PRO A 182 -9.32 16.76 -19.93
C PRO A 182 -10.70 16.15 -20.24
N LYS A 183 -10.79 14.82 -20.30
CA LYS A 183 -12.09 14.16 -20.16
C LYS A 183 -12.51 14.28 -18.69
N ALA A 184 -13.78 14.45 -18.44
CA ALA A 184 -14.28 14.50 -17.07
C ALA A 184 -13.83 13.25 -16.27
N GLY A 185 -13.15 13.46 -15.15
CA GLY A 185 -12.62 12.38 -14.29
C GLY A 185 -11.32 11.72 -14.76
N GLU A 186 -10.66 12.25 -15.80
CA GLU A 186 -9.35 11.79 -16.28
C GLU A 186 -8.31 12.92 -16.17
N ILE A 187 -7.11 12.58 -15.70
CA ILE A 187 -5.94 13.47 -15.68
C ILE A 187 -4.95 12.95 -16.71
N ARG A 188 -4.64 13.78 -17.70
CA ARG A 188 -3.58 13.54 -18.66
C ARG A 188 -2.26 13.93 -18.04
N LEU A 189 -1.34 12.97 -17.91
CA LEU A 189 0.00 13.16 -17.37
C LEU A 189 1.00 13.03 -18.52
N THR A 190 1.90 14.00 -18.65
CA THR A 190 2.90 14.03 -19.73
C THR A 190 4.30 14.20 -19.16
N ARG A 191 5.28 13.56 -19.80
CA ARG A 191 6.69 13.63 -19.45
C ARG A 191 7.51 13.79 -20.74
N GLU A 192 8.41 14.76 -20.75
CA GLU A 192 9.41 14.89 -21.79
C GLU A 192 10.66 14.08 -21.41
N ILE A 193 11.10 13.22 -22.30
CA ILE A 193 12.35 12.44 -22.18
C ILE A 193 13.31 13.01 -23.21
N ILE A 194 14.35 13.69 -22.72
CA ILE A 194 15.43 14.18 -23.56
C ILE A 194 16.38 13.00 -23.82
N SER A 195 16.45 12.53 -25.05
CA SER A 195 17.44 11.52 -25.46
C SER A 195 18.80 12.21 -25.66
N LEU A 196 19.84 11.63 -25.05
CA LEU A 196 21.23 12.09 -25.28
C LEU A 196 21.87 11.39 -26.48
N GLU A 197 21.25 10.34 -27.02
CA GLU A 197 21.75 9.50 -28.09
C GLU A 197 21.01 9.67 -29.42
N ASP A 198 19.69 9.97 -29.33
CA ASP A 198 18.85 10.21 -30.51
C ASP A 198 18.37 11.67 -30.51
N ASP A 199 18.45 12.35 -31.67
CA ASP A 199 18.03 13.76 -31.85
C ASP A 199 16.50 14.00 -31.69
N GLU A 200 15.73 13.00 -31.25
CA GLU A 200 14.29 13.10 -31.10
C GLU A 200 13.88 13.10 -29.60
N ASP A 201 13.39 14.23 -29.13
CA ASP A 201 12.73 14.34 -27.83
C ASP A 201 11.46 13.47 -27.84
N ARG A 202 11.41 12.48 -26.94
CA ARG A 202 10.24 11.62 -26.77
C ARG A 202 9.33 12.20 -25.70
N ARG A 203 8.03 12.22 -25.99
CA ARG A 203 7.01 12.59 -25.03
C ARG A 203 6.20 11.37 -24.62
N ASP A 204 6.28 11.00 -23.36
CA ASP A 204 5.44 9.97 -22.77
C ASP A 204 4.14 10.58 -22.25
N GLU A 205 3.07 9.82 -22.37
CA GLU A 205 1.75 10.19 -21.87
C GLU A 205 1.16 9.02 -21.07
N VAL A 206 0.48 9.33 -19.97
CA VAL A 206 -0.35 8.40 -19.20
C VAL A 206 -1.69 9.07 -18.89
N ARG A 207 -2.77 8.33 -19.03
CA ARG A 207 -4.12 8.80 -18.67
C ARG A 207 -4.52 8.16 -17.34
N LEU A 208 -4.61 8.99 -16.30
CA LEU A 208 -4.93 8.59 -14.95
C LEU A 208 -6.38 8.91 -14.63
N SER A 209 -7.12 7.93 -14.14
CA SER A 209 -8.50 8.08 -13.66
C SER A 209 -8.70 7.32 -12.34
N ALA A 210 -9.84 7.53 -11.69
CA ALA A 210 -10.24 6.72 -10.56
C ALA A 210 -11.70 6.26 -10.70
N ALA A 211 -11.99 5.11 -10.12
CA ALA A 211 -13.34 4.55 -10.12
C ALA A 211 -13.54 3.62 -8.91
N PRO A 212 -14.78 3.39 -8.44
CA PRO A 212 -15.09 2.29 -7.54
C PRO A 212 -14.64 0.95 -8.11
N ALA A 213 -14.32 -0.02 -7.26
CA ALA A 213 -13.70 -1.28 -7.66
C ALA A 213 -14.48 -2.06 -8.72
N ASP A 214 -15.81 -2.11 -8.63
CA ASP A 214 -16.69 -2.76 -9.60
C ASP A 214 -16.56 -2.13 -10.99
N LYS A 215 -16.49 -0.80 -11.06
CA LYS A 215 -16.33 -0.03 -12.32
C LYS A 215 -14.92 -0.16 -12.88
N ALA A 216 -13.89 -0.14 -12.01
CA ALA A 216 -12.51 -0.32 -12.43
C ALA A 216 -12.28 -1.71 -13.04
N VAL A 217 -12.79 -2.78 -12.39
CA VAL A 217 -12.74 -4.15 -12.93
C VAL A 217 -13.52 -4.27 -14.24
N ALA A 218 -14.73 -3.71 -14.30
CA ALA A 218 -15.53 -3.73 -15.54
C ALA A 218 -14.84 -2.96 -16.68
N GLY A 219 -14.23 -1.81 -16.38
CA GLY A 219 -13.45 -1.02 -17.33
C GLY A 219 -12.25 -1.78 -17.90
N PHE A 220 -11.55 -2.55 -17.04
CA PHE A 220 -10.45 -3.41 -17.47
C PHE A 220 -10.94 -4.53 -18.40
N VAL A 221 -11.99 -5.25 -18.01
CA VAL A 221 -12.58 -6.32 -18.85
C VAL A 221 -13.10 -5.76 -20.19
N GLY A 222 -13.71 -4.58 -20.18
CA GLY A 222 -14.20 -3.88 -21.37
C GLY A 222 -13.12 -3.17 -22.21
N GLY A 223 -11.84 -3.22 -21.77
CA GLY A 223 -10.74 -2.62 -22.49
C GLY A 223 -10.67 -1.09 -22.43
N SER A 224 -11.41 -0.44 -21.52
CA SER A 224 -11.31 1.02 -21.28
C SER A 224 -10.21 1.39 -20.28
N SER A 225 -9.62 0.43 -19.60
CA SER A 225 -8.46 0.57 -18.71
C SER A 225 -7.42 -0.49 -19.06
N ASP A 226 -6.15 -0.11 -19.09
CA ASP A 226 -5.02 -1.00 -19.39
C ASP A 226 -4.34 -1.48 -18.10
N LEU A 227 -4.46 -0.68 -17.03
CA LEU A 227 -3.90 -0.98 -15.70
C LEU A 227 -4.91 -0.54 -14.64
N VAL A 228 -5.23 -1.44 -13.70
CA VAL A 228 -5.99 -1.09 -12.48
C VAL A 228 -5.09 -1.24 -11.29
N LEU A 229 -5.00 -0.20 -10.46
CA LEU A 229 -4.19 -0.13 -9.23
C LEU A 229 -5.10 0.06 -8.00
N GLY A 230 -4.53 -0.20 -6.81
CA GLY A 230 -5.18 0.11 -5.54
C GLY A 230 -6.16 -0.95 -5.05
N GLY A 231 -6.15 -2.15 -5.64
CA GLY A 231 -6.97 -3.27 -5.16
C GLY A 231 -6.54 -3.76 -3.78
N THR A 232 -7.52 -4.05 -2.93
CA THR A 232 -7.33 -4.58 -1.57
C THR A 232 -8.06 -5.90 -1.39
N PHE A 233 -7.89 -6.55 -0.23
CA PHE A 233 -8.64 -7.77 0.09
C PHE A 233 -10.16 -7.55 0.01
N VAL A 234 -10.61 -6.33 0.32
CA VAL A 234 -12.04 -5.96 0.35
C VAL A 234 -12.70 -6.19 -0.99
N ASP A 235 -12.02 -5.80 -2.07
CA ASP A 235 -12.53 -5.81 -3.43
C ASP A 235 -12.08 -7.03 -4.24
N LEU A 236 -11.16 -7.82 -3.70
CA LEU A 236 -10.56 -8.96 -4.40
C LEU A 236 -11.59 -9.93 -5.03
N PRO A 237 -12.70 -10.30 -4.36
CA PRO A 237 -13.69 -11.19 -4.96
C PRO A 237 -14.36 -10.62 -6.22
N LEU A 238 -14.38 -9.30 -6.42
CA LEU A 238 -14.88 -8.69 -7.67
C LEU A 238 -13.95 -9.02 -8.83
N ALA A 239 -12.64 -8.87 -8.64
CA ALA A 239 -11.64 -9.23 -9.64
C ALA A 239 -11.63 -10.75 -9.91
N GLN A 240 -11.71 -11.58 -8.86
CA GLN A 240 -11.69 -13.05 -9.00
C GLN A 240 -12.90 -13.64 -9.74
N ARG A 241 -14.06 -12.97 -9.67
CA ARG A 241 -15.29 -13.38 -10.39
C ARG A 241 -15.35 -12.86 -11.81
N ALA A 242 -14.56 -11.87 -12.16
CA ALA A 242 -14.54 -11.28 -13.48
C ALA A 242 -13.88 -12.22 -14.50
N LYS A 243 -14.29 -12.12 -15.76
CA LYS A 243 -13.68 -12.87 -16.86
C LYS A 243 -12.38 -12.20 -17.30
N LEU A 244 -11.35 -12.34 -16.49
CA LEU A 244 -10.06 -11.73 -16.71
C LEU A 244 -9.21 -12.54 -17.72
N PRO A 245 -8.38 -11.88 -18.54
CA PRO A 245 -7.33 -12.53 -19.29
C PRO A 245 -6.37 -13.28 -18.37
N ARG A 246 -5.75 -14.35 -18.89
CA ARG A 246 -4.77 -15.11 -18.12
C ARG A 246 -3.65 -14.21 -17.61
N ASN A 247 -3.23 -14.40 -16.37
CA ASN A 247 -2.13 -13.68 -15.72
C ASN A 247 -2.32 -12.17 -15.62
N SER A 248 -3.52 -11.62 -15.78
CA SER A 248 -3.76 -10.19 -15.61
C SER A 248 -3.93 -9.76 -14.15
N LEU A 249 -4.45 -10.63 -13.28
CA LEU A 249 -4.52 -10.37 -11.84
C LEU A 249 -3.15 -10.63 -11.22
N ARG A 250 -2.54 -9.57 -10.70
CA ARG A 250 -1.21 -9.57 -10.08
C ARG A 250 -1.34 -9.21 -8.61
N PHE A 251 -0.54 -9.86 -7.76
CA PHE A 251 -0.49 -9.59 -6.33
C PHE A 251 0.86 -9.01 -5.96
N ASP A 252 0.84 -8.04 -5.06
CA ASP A 252 2.04 -7.51 -4.43
C ASP A 252 2.48 -8.42 -3.29
N PRO A 253 3.78 -8.65 -3.10
CA PRO A 253 4.32 -9.31 -1.90
C PRO A 253 4.28 -8.33 -0.71
N ALA A 254 3.09 -7.80 -0.40
CA ALA A 254 2.93 -6.72 0.54
C ALA A 254 3.32 -7.12 1.97
N SER A 255 4.14 -6.28 2.59
CA SER A 255 4.58 -6.38 3.99
C SER A 255 3.70 -5.49 4.87
N GLY A 256 3.32 -5.94 6.07
CA GLY A 256 2.52 -5.09 6.96
C GLY A 256 1.63 -5.85 7.93
N LEU A 257 0.67 -5.12 8.50
CA LEU A 257 -0.28 -5.64 9.47
C LEU A 257 -1.63 -5.96 8.81
N PHE A 258 -2.11 -7.19 9.00
CA PHE A 258 -3.47 -7.60 8.69
C PHE A 258 -4.02 -8.47 9.84
N GLY A 259 -4.95 -7.91 10.59
CA GLY A 259 -5.51 -8.56 11.77
C GLY A 259 -6.45 -7.66 12.55
N LEU A 260 -6.84 -8.08 13.74
CA LEU A 260 -7.81 -7.38 14.56
C LEU A 260 -7.16 -6.74 15.78
N VAL A 261 -7.62 -5.55 16.15
CA VAL A 261 -7.21 -4.84 17.36
C VAL A 261 -8.44 -4.45 18.19
N PRO A 262 -8.35 -4.49 19.52
CA PRO A 262 -9.38 -3.93 20.40
C PRO A 262 -9.59 -2.44 20.13
N THR A 263 -10.83 -1.98 20.28
CA THR A 263 -11.21 -0.56 20.11
C THR A 263 -11.43 0.15 21.42
N ARG A 264 -11.49 -0.58 22.53
CA ARG A 264 -11.71 -0.05 23.89
C ARG A 264 -11.04 -0.94 24.95
N ALA A 265 -10.69 -0.35 26.07
CA ALA A 265 -10.02 -1.01 27.19
C ALA A 265 -10.98 -1.77 28.14
N ALA A 266 -12.28 -1.72 27.90
CA ALA A 266 -13.30 -2.32 28.77
C ALA A 266 -14.05 -3.47 28.05
N GLY A 267 -14.77 -4.27 28.85
CA GLY A 267 -15.56 -5.39 28.36
C GLY A 267 -14.77 -6.69 28.24
N THR A 268 -15.36 -7.67 27.60
CA THR A 268 -14.84 -9.05 27.51
C THR A 268 -13.40 -9.12 26.93
N LEU A 269 -13.06 -8.21 26.02
CA LEU A 269 -11.73 -8.18 25.38
C LEU A 269 -10.66 -7.45 26.23
N ALA A 270 -10.99 -6.93 27.42
CA ALA A 270 -9.98 -6.41 28.34
C ALA A 270 -9.07 -7.54 28.86
N ASP A 271 -9.61 -8.76 29.01
CA ASP A 271 -8.88 -9.94 29.43
C ASP A 271 -7.96 -10.45 28.28
N PRO A 272 -6.63 -10.55 28.48
CA PRO A 272 -5.72 -11.12 27.50
C PRO A 272 -6.03 -12.59 27.18
N GLY A 273 -6.51 -13.37 28.16
CA GLY A 273 -6.90 -14.77 27.97
C GLY A 273 -8.03 -14.93 26.96
N VAL A 274 -9.01 -14.02 26.99
CA VAL A 274 -10.07 -13.99 25.97
C VAL A 274 -9.51 -13.68 24.59
N ARG A 275 -8.63 -12.69 24.47
CA ARG A 275 -8.01 -12.35 23.18
C ARG A 275 -7.17 -13.50 22.63
N GLN A 276 -6.42 -14.21 23.49
CA GLN A 276 -5.67 -15.41 23.14
C GLN A 276 -6.59 -16.54 22.67
N LEU A 277 -7.69 -16.79 23.40
CA LEU A 277 -8.70 -17.79 23.05
C LEU A 277 -9.26 -17.52 21.66
N LEU A 278 -9.72 -16.30 21.41
CA LEU A 278 -10.26 -15.89 20.11
C LEU A 278 -9.21 -15.97 19.00
N SER A 279 -7.97 -15.56 19.26
CA SER A 279 -6.88 -15.66 18.29
C SER A 279 -6.59 -17.11 17.90
N GLN A 280 -6.53 -18.02 18.88
CA GLN A 280 -6.25 -19.44 18.67
C GLN A 280 -7.38 -20.18 17.94
N ALA A 281 -8.62 -19.69 18.05
CA ALA A 281 -9.79 -20.32 17.46
C ALA A 281 -9.96 -20.04 15.95
N ILE A 282 -9.30 -19.00 15.42
CA ILE A 282 -9.41 -18.66 13.98
C ILE A 282 -8.80 -19.76 13.12
N ASP A 283 -9.60 -20.30 12.21
CA ASP A 283 -9.14 -21.19 11.15
C ASP A 283 -8.54 -20.34 10.00
N ARG A 284 -7.27 -19.99 10.18
CA ARG A 284 -6.54 -19.15 9.24
C ARG A 284 -6.31 -19.84 7.91
N ASP A 285 -6.11 -21.16 7.92
CA ASP A 285 -5.87 -21.93 6.69
C ASP A 285 -7.14 -21.93 5.82
N ALA A 286 -8.30 -22.20 6.41
CA ALA A 286 -9.58 -22.10 5.71
C ALA A 286 -9.87 -20.67 5.18
N LEU A 287 -9.42 -19.64 5.89
CA LEU A 287 -9.53 -18.26 5.42
C LEU A 287 -8.61 -17.98 4.23
N MET A 288 -7.35 -18.47 4.27
CA MET A 288 -6.42 -18.34 3.13
C MET A 288 -6.97 -19.05 1.89
N ASP A 289 -7.52 -20.24 2.06
CA ASP A 289 -8.17 -20.98 0.98
C ASP A 289 -9.37 -20.23 0.39
N ALA A 290 -10.18 -19.60 1.25
CA ALA A 290 -11.31 -18.79 0.82
C ALA A 290 -10.88 -17.51 0.06
N MET A 291 -9.76 -16.89 0.45
CA MET A 291 -9.20 -15.71 -0.22
C MET A 291 -8.56 -16.05 -1.57
N ARG A 292 -8.08 -17.28 -1.79
CA ARG A 292 -7.47 -17.76 -3.04
C ARG A 292 -6.37 -16.85 -3.58
N VAL A 293 -5.49 -16.37 -2.70
CA VAL A 293 -4.32 -15.56 -3.06
C VAL A 293 -3.08 -16.45 -3.07
N PRO A 294 -2.40 -16.58 -4.21
CA PRO A 294 -1.19 -17.40 -4.30
C PRO A 294 -0.11 -16.96 -3.32
N GLY A 295 0.43 -17.91 -2.55
CA GLY A 295 1.52 -17.66 -1.61
C GLY A 295 1.13 -16.89 -0.34
N LEU A 296 -0.14 -16.56 -0.14
CA LEU A 296 -0.60 -15.93 1.09
C LEU A 296 -0.54 -16.94 2.24
N ALA A 297 0.17 -16.57 3.31
CA ALA A 297 0.37 -17.43 4.47
C ALA A 297 -0.36 -16.90 5.71
N ALA A 298 -0.86 -17.81 6.53
CA ALA A 298 -1.38 -17.51 7.86
C ALA A 298 -0.31 -16.93 8.78
N ARG A 299 -0.68 -15.97 9.62
CA ARG A 299 0.22 -15.35 10.62
C ARG A 299 -0.36 -15.47 12.01
N ALA A 300 0.53 -15.76 12.96
CA ALA A 300 0.20 -15.89 14.39
C ALA A 300 0.98 -14.91 15.28
N THR A 301 1.87 -14.10 14.69
CA THR A 301 2.74 -13.12 15.36
C THR A 301 2.53 -11.72 14.78
N VAL A 302 2.80 -10.70 15.59
CA VAL A 302 2.73 -9.30 15.18
C VAL A 302 3.79 -8.95 14.14
N LEU A 303 4.97 -9.55 14.25
CA LEU A 303 6.06 -9.40 13.28
C LEU A 303 5.99 -10.50 12.20
N GLU A 304 6.58 -10.19 11.06
CA GLU A 304 6.74 -11.09 9.92
C GLU A 304 8.23 -11.42 9.70
N PRO A 305 8.53 -12.49 8.94
CA PRO A 305 9.91 -12.77 8.52
C PRO A 305 10.48 -11.68 7.59
N GLY A 306 11.81 -11.51 7.62
CA GLY A 306 12.51 -10.61 6.69
C GLY A 306 12.47 -9.13 7.06
N LEU A 307 12.11 -8.80 8.30
CA LEU A 307 12.26 -7.44 8.82
C LEU A 307 13.71 -7.13 9.17
N GLU A 308 14.08 -5.87 9.03
CA GLU A 308 15.45 -5.38 9.23
C GLU A 308 15.98 -5.70 10.63
N GLY A 309 17.16 -6.32 10.66
CA GLY A 309 17.87 -6.63 11.90
C GLY A 309 17.26 -7.74 12.74
N LEU A 310 16.20 -8.40 12.30
CA LEU A 310 15.56 -9.49 13.04
C LEU A 310 15.63 -10.82 12.27
N GLY A 311 15.77 -11.91 13.05
CA GLY A 311 15.48 -13.25 12.57
C GLY A 311 13.96 -13.48 12.38
N PRO A 312 13.58 -14.67 11.89
CA PRO A 312 12.18 -15.05 11.84
C PRO A 312 11.52 -14.95 13.22
N PRO A 313 10.27 -14.45 13.33
CA PRO A 313 9.59 -14.40 14.61
C PRO A 313 9.36 -15.82 15.16
N VAL A 314 9.41 -15.94 16.48
CA VAL A 314 9.14 -17.21 17.16
C VAL A 314 7.63 -17.47 17.12
N ALA A 315 7.23 -18.53 16.42
CA ALA A 315 5.84 -18.94 16.35
C ALA A 315 5.32 -19.36 17.73
N PRO A 316 4.12 -18.94 18.15
CA PRO A 316 3.51 -19.40 19.38
C PRO A 316 3.36 -20.92 19.43
N ALA A 317 3.61 -21.55 20.56
CA ALA A 317 3.63 -23.01 20.71
C ALA A 317 2.34 -23.70 20.23
N TRP A 318 1.21 -23.05 20.38
CA TRP A 318 -0.09 -23.58 19.91
C TRP A 318 -0.18 -23.80 18.40
N THR A 319 0.65 -23.11 17.61
CA THR A 319 0.66 -23.26 16.13
C THR A 319 1.20 -24.61 15.68
N ALA A 320 1.99 -25.28 16.51
CA ALA A 320 2.48 -26.62 16.21
C ALA A 320 1.38 -27.71 16.25
N THR A 321 0.22 -27.40 16.86
CA THR A 321 -0.91 -28.33 16.95
C THR A 321 -2.03 -27.90 15.99
N PRO A 322 -2.48 -28.75 15.07
CA PRO A 322 -3.59 -28.43 14.17
C PRO A 322 -4.85 -27.99 14.90
N LEU A 323 -5.60 -27.05 14.33
CA LEU A 323 -6.81 -26.48 14.97
C LEU A 323 -7.81 -27.55 15.38
N VAL A 324 -8.03 -28.57 14.55
CA VAL A 324 -8.98 -29.66 14.85
C VAL A 324 -8.63 -30.37 16.16
N GLN A 325 -7.35 -30.53 16.47
CA GLN A 325 -6.88 -31.13 17.73
C GLN A 325 -6.96 -30.15 18.91
N ARG A 326 -6.88 -28.84 18.66
CA ARG A 326 -7.00 -27.79 19.71
C ARG A 326 -8.44 -27.49 20.10
N ARG A 327 -9.42 -27.71 19.19
CA ARG A 327 -10.84 -27.35 19.40
C ARG A 327 -11.42 -27.82 20.74
N PRO A 328 -11.22 -29.07 21.22
CA PRO A 328 -11.75 -29.47 22.53
C PRO A 328 -11.18 -28.68 23.69
N GLY A 329 -9.88 -28.38 23.68
CA GLY A 329 -9.24 -27.53 24.70
C GLY A 329 -9.74 -26.08 24.66
N LEU A 330 -9.92 -25.52 23.47
CA LEU A 330 -10.46 -24.16 23.28
C LEU A 330 -11.93 -24.08 23.76
N ALA A 331 -12.74 -25.10 23.51
CA ALA A 331 -14.10 -25.17 24.01
C ALA A 331 -14.16 -25.26 25.56
N ALA A 332 -13.28 -26.07 26.15
CA ALA A 332 -13.16 -26.15 27.60
C ALA A 332 -12.69 -24.83 28.22
N GLU A 333 -11.75 -24.13 27.57
CA GLU A 333 -11.30 -22.78 28.00
C GLU A 333 -12.42 -21.74 27.89
N SER A 334 -13.16 -21.75 26.79
CA SER A 334 -14.34 -20.89 26.61
C SER A 334 -15.37 -21.10 27.73
N GLN A 335 -15.63 -22.36 28.07
CA GLN A 335 -16.55 -22.68 29.17
C GLN A 335 -16.04 -22.19 30.53
N ARG A 336 -14.74 -22.23 30.76
CA ARG A 336 -14.13 -21.67 32.01
C ARG A 336 -14.26 -20.16 32.08
N GLN A 337 -14.06 -19.49 30.96
CA GLN A 337 -14.06 -18.01 30.90
C GLN A 337 -15.48 -17.43 30.88
N PHE A 338 -16.39 -18.04 30.15
CA PHE A 338 -17.73 -17.48 29.91
C PHE A 338 -18.86 -18.21 30.70
N GLY A 339 -18.64 -19.46 31.14
CA GLY A 339 -19.66 -20.25 31.79
C GLY A 339 -20.87 -20.46 30.87
N ALA A 340 -22.05 -20.09 31.35
CA ALA A 340 -23.28 -20.13 30.57
C ALA A 340 -23.56 -18.84 29.78
N GLU A 341 -22.72 -17.80 29.94
CA GLU A 341 -22.87 -16.55 29.22
C GLU A 341 -22.46 -16.70 27.76
N LYS A 342 -23.14 -15.95 26.89
CA LYS A 342 -22.78 -15.84 25.47
C LYS A 342 -22.29 -14.42 25.22
N PRO A 343 -20.96 -14.20 25.31
CA PRO A 343 -20.43 -12.87 25.09
C PRO A 343 -20.67 -12.41 23.66
N VAL A 344 -21.03 -11.14 23.51
CA VAL A 344 -21.20 -10.50 22.21
C VAL A 344 -19.90 -9.78 21.85
N VAL A 345 -19.35 -10.06 20.68
CA VAL A 345 -18.17 -9.36 20.12
C VAL A 345 -18.57 -8.64 18.84
N ARG A 346 -18.51 -7.30 18.88
CA ARG A 346 -18.84 -6.44 17.74
C ARG A 346 -17.57 -6.09 16.96
N ILE A 347 -17.57 -6.37 15.67
CA ILE A 347 -16.39 -6.16 14.81
C ILE A 347 -16.70 -5.08 13.76
N PHE A 348 -15.86 -4.06 13.70
CA PHE A 348 -15.87 -3.10 12.62
C PHE A 348 -14.94 -3.57 11.50
N LEU A 349 -15.50 -3.82 10.32
CA LEU A 349 -14.79 -4.16 9.08
C LEU A 349 -15.22 -3.19 7.98
N PRO A 350 -14.36 -2.93 6.99
CA PRO A 350 -14.75 -2.18 5.80
C PRO A 350 -15.90 -2.88 5.06
N THR A 351 -16.61 -2.13 4.22
CA THR A 351 -17.71 -2.68 3.42
C THR A 351 -17.18 -3.25 2.12
N GLY A 352 -17.48 -4.51 1.84
CA GLY A 352 -17.14 -5.16 0.57
C GLY A 352 -17.05 -6.68 0.68
N PRO A 353 -17.07 -7.39 -0.44
CA PRO A 353 -17.22 -8.85 -0.48
C PRO A 353 -16.06 -9.61 0.19
N GLY A 354 -14.84 -9.08 0.20
CA GLY A 354 -13.72 -9.70 0.92
C GLY A 354 -13.87 -9.59 2.44
N ALA A 355 -14.45 -8.48 2.92
CA ALA A 355 -14.73 -8.30 4.34
C ALA A 355 -15.83 -9.25 4.83
N GLU A 356 -16.79 -9.62 3.98
CA GLU A 356 -17.79 -10.63 4.31
C GLU A 356 -17.15 -12.02 4.48
N ILE A 357 -16.20 -12.39 3.63
CA ILE A 357 -15.46 -13.66 3.79
C ILE A 357 -14.76 -13.72 5.16
N LEU A 358 -14.10 -12.64 5.56
CA LEU A 358 -13.46 -12.56 6.88
C LEU A 358 -14.49 -12.62 8.01
N PHE A 359 -15.58 -11.85 7.89
CA PHE A 359 -16.62 -11.81 8.92
C PHE A 359 -17.28 -13.18 9.13
N ASP A 360 -17.66 -13.85 8.03
CA ASP A 360 -18.32 -15.17 8.09
C ASP A 360 -17.38 -16.22 8.71
N ARG A 361 -16.08 -16.14 8.42
CA ARG A 361 -15.08 -17.01 9.05
C ARG A 361 -14.98 -16.78 10.54
N LEU A 362 -14.84 -15.53 10.98
CA LEU A 362 -14.78 -15.19 12.41
C LEU A 362 -16.07 -15.57 13.15
N LYS A 363 -17.23 -15.30 12.54
CA LYS A 363 -18.53 -15.66 13.09
C LYS A 363 -18.68 -17.17 13.28
N PHE A 364 -18.23 -17.95 12.31
CA PHE A 364 -18.25 -19.41 12.39
C PHE A 364 -17.28 -19.92 13.47
N ASP A 365 -16.03 -19.50 13.46
CA ASP A 365 -14.99 -20.02 14.34
C ASP A 365 -15.26 -19.66 15.82
N TRP A 366 -15.67 -18.42 16.10
CA TRP A 366 -15.96 -17.97 17.44
C TRP A 366 -17.36 -18.40 17.92
N GLY A 367 -18.28 -18.64 16.98
CA GLY A 367 -19.57 -19.23 17.28
C GLY A 367 -19.45 -20.63 17.89
N ILE A 368 -18.46 -21.42 17.52
CA ILE A 368 -18.14 -22.74 18.13
C ILE A 368 -17.75 -22.58 19.61
N LEU A 369 -17.18 -21.45 19.98
CA LEU A 369 -16.85 -21.10 21.36
C LEU A 369 -18.03 -20.50 22.14
N GLY A 370 -19.21 -20.38 21.54
CA GLY A 370 -20.38 -19.75 22.16
C GLY A 370 -20.38 -18.22 22.10
N VAL A 371 -19.46 -17.61 21.35
CA VAL A 371 -19.39 -16.15 21.18
C VAL A 371 -20.35 -15.71 20.07
N ASP A 372 -21.21 -14.73 20.36
CA ASP A 372 -22.06 -14.08 19.35
C ASP A 372 -21.29 -12.95 18.66
N VAL A 373 -20.98 -13.13 17.37
CA VAL A 373 -20.22 -12.18 16.56
C VAL A 373 -21.16 -11.32 15.74
N GLN A 374 -21.08 -10.01 15.92
CA GLN A 374 -21.93 -9.02 15.26
C GLN A 374 -21.10 -8.00 14.47
N ARG A 375 -21.66 -7.52 13.35
CA ARG A 375 -21.10 -6.39 12.62
C ARG A 375 -21.36 -5.09 13.38
N SER A 376 -20.35 -4.23 13.47
CA SER A 376 -20.52 -2.87 13.97
C SER A 376 -20.62 -1.87 12.83
N ALA A 377 -21.49 -0.88 12.97
CA ALA A 377 -21.64 0.19 11.98
C ALA A 377 -20.50 1.20 12.00
N ASN A 378 -19.78 1.33 13.12
CA ASN A 378 -18.67 2.26 13.28
C ASN A 378 -17.67 1.75 14.33
N VAL A 379 -16.47 2.35 14.34
CA VAL A 379 -15.38 1.99 15.26
C VAL A 379 -15.76 2.23 16.72
N ALA A 380 -16.46 3.32 17.03
CA ALA A 380 -16.79 3.68 18.41
C ALA A 380 -17.74 2.68 19.09
N ALA A 381 -18.61 2.03 18.32
CA ALA A 381 -19.55 1.00 18.81
C ALA A 381 -18.98 -0.43 18.71
N SER A 382 -17.75 -0.61 18.23
CA SER A 382 -17.12 -1.92 18.07
C SER A 382 -16.27 -2.31 19.27
N ASP A 383 -16.03 -3.61 19.41
CA ASP A 383 -15.09 -4.20 20.35
C ASP A 383 -13.74 -4.48 19.68
N LEU A 384 -13.79 -4.81 18.38
CA LEU A 384 -12.63 -5.04 17.52
C LEU A 384 -12.77 -4.24 16.22
N LYS A 385 -11.65 -3.83 15.65
CA LYS A 385 -11.56 -3.33 14.28
C LYS A 385 -10.46 -4.05 13.51
N LEU A 386 -10.64 -4.15 12.19
CA LEU A 386 -9.59 -4.62 11.31
C LEU A 386 -8.52 -3.54 11.13
N VAL A 387 -7.27 -3.97 11.18
CA VAL A 387 -6.10 -3.24 10.67
C VAL A 387 -5.66 -3.94 9.39
N ASP A 388 -5.59 -3.21 8.28
CA ASP A 388 -5.08 -3.64 6.97
C ASP A 388 -4.14 -2.55 6.45
N SER A 389 -2.89 -2.61 6.86
CA SER A 389 -1.91 -1.55 6.60
C SER A 389 -0.62 -2.11 6.04
N VAL A 390 -0.19 -1.59 4.89
CA VAL A 390 1.12 -1.89 4.30
C VAL A 390 2.19 -1.10 5.03
N ALA A 391 3.29 -1.78 5.38
CA ALA A 391 4.42 -1.16 6.06
C ALA A 391 5.19 -0.23 5.09
N PRO A 392 5.51 1.00 5.50
CA PRO A 392 6.25 1.95 4.66
C PRO A 392 7.74 1.63 4.55
N SER A 393 8.22 0.70 5.37
CA SER A 393 9.61 0.24 5.40
C SER A 393 9.72 -1.13 6.05
N SER A 394 10.89 -1.76 6.02
CA SER A 394 11.18 -3.03 6.71
C SER A 394 11.44 -2.88 8.22
N SER A 395 11.18 -1.72 8.80
CA SER A 395 11.45 -1.47 10.22
C SER A 395 10.48 -2.22 11.14
N PRO A 396 10.94 -3.10 12.04
CA PRO A 396 10.09 -3.74 13.04
C PRO A 396 9.38 -2.73 13.95
N ALA A 397 10.02 -1.61 14.24
CA ALA A 397 9.44 -0.57 15.09
C ALA A 397 8.14 0.01 14.53
N TRP A 398 7.93 0.00 13.19
CA TRP A 398 6.67 0.45 12.62
C TRP A 398 5.50 -0.48 13.00
N PHE A 399 5.72 -1.78 13.00
CA PHE A 399 4.72 -2.78 13.39
C PHE A 399 4.32 -2.62 14.86
N LEU A 400 5.29 -2.39 15.73
CA LEU A 400 5.08 -2.42 17.18
C LEU A 400 4.51 -1.12 17.76
N ARG A 401 4.85 0.04 17.17
CA ARG A 401 4.37 1.35 17.65
C ARG A 401 2.86 1.53 17.62
N GLN A 402 2.16 0.75 16.81
CA GLN A 402 0.70 0.78 16.75
C GLN A 402 0.05 0.38 18.08
N PHE A 403 0.80 -0.31 18.97
CA PHE A 403 0.32 -0.88 20.22
C PHE A 403 0.83 -0.13 21.46
N ARG A 404 1.43 1.05 21.27
CA ARG A 404 1.86 1.91 22.38
C ARG A 404 0.68 2.45 23.17
N CYS A 405 0.90 2.68 24.47
CA CYS A 405 -0.02 3.45 25.31
C CYS A 405 -0.18 4.88 24.76
N GLY A 406 -1.40 5.37 24.73
CA GLY A 406 -1.74 6.62 24.06
C GLY A 406 -2.07 6.49 22.57
N VAL A 407 -1.72 5.35 21.93
CA VAL A 407 -2.12 5.01 20.55
C VAL A 407 -3.21 3.95 20.56
N ALA A 408 -2.95 2.81 21.22
CA ALA A 408 -3.91 1.72 21.35
C ALA A 408 -4.73 1.85 22.64
N PRO A 409 -6.04 1.50 22.62
CA PRO A 409 -6.87 1.52 23.82
C PRO A 409 -6.45 0.51 24.88
N ILE A 410 -5.97 -0.66 24.46
CA ILE A 410 -5.33 -1.66 25.32
C ILE A 410 -3.85 -1.64 24.99
N CYS A 411 -3.03 -1.45 25.98
CA CYS A 411 -1.58 -1.36 25.85
C CYS A 411 -0.86 -2.05 27.02
N ASN A 412 0.45 -2.12 26.98
CA ASN A 412 1.30 -2.66 28.04
C ASN A 412 2.50 -1.74 28.24
N ALA A 413 2.74 -1.31 29.47
CA ALA A 413 3.82 -0.37 29.82
C ALA A 413 5.21 -0.94 29.54
N ASP A 414 5.41 -2.25 29.75
CA ASP A 414 6.70 -2.91 29.47
C ASP A 414 7.03 -2.83 27.96
N VAL A 415 5.99 -2.90 27.10
CA VAL A 415 6.18 -2.70 25.65
C VAL A 415 6.66 -1.30 25.34
N ASP A 416 6.09 -0.28 25.99
CA ASP A 416 6.51 1.11 25.80
C ASP A 416 7.95 1.34 26.23
N GLU A 417 8.35 0.80 27.40
CA GLU A 417 9.72 0.89 27.91
C GLU A 417 10.72 0.23 26.94
N LEU A 418 10.40 -0.95 26.41
CA LEU A 418 11.23 -1.65 25.43
C LEU A 418 11.34 -0.86 24.11
N LEU A 419 10.24 -0.26 23.64
CA LEU A 419 10.24 0.55 22.43
C LEU A 419 11.01 1.86 22.61
N ASP A 420 10.95 2.48 23.78
CA ASP A 420 11.71 3.69 24.09
C ASP A 420 13.21 3.38 24.20
N ALA A 421 13.58 2.31 24.90
CA ALA A 421 14.96 1.84 24.95
C ALA A 421 15.50 1.48 23.55
N ALA A 422 14.69 0.83 22.70
CA ALA A 422 15.06 0.54 21.32
C ALA A 422 15.20 1.79 20.45
N ARG A 423 14.45 2.85 20.74
CA ARG A 423 14.57 4.13 20.04
C ARG A 423 15.87 4.84 20.38
N ASP A 424 16.28 4.79 21.65
CA ASP A 424 17.35 5.62 22.19
C ASP A 424 18.73 4.96 22.10
N THR A 425 18.80 3.62 21.94
CA THR A 425 20.08 2.92 21.77
C THR A 425 20.74 3.19 20.41
N LEU A 426 22.06 3.43 20.44
CA LEU A 426 22.91 3.58 19.26
C LEU A 426 23.43 2.23 18.71
N ILE A 427 23.28 1.15 19.48
CA ILE A 427 23.81 -0.18 19.14
C ILE A 427 22.75 -0.98 18.36
N PRO A 428 22.96 -1.27 17.06
CA PRO A 428 21.95 -1.94 16.22
C PRO A 428 21.51 -3.32 16.76
N ALA A 429 22.46 -4.13 17.26
CA ALA A 429 22.15 -5.46 17.81
C ALA A 429 21.28 -5.36 19.08
N GLN A 430 21.57 -4.41 19.97
CA GLN A 430 20.76 -4.16 21.15
C GLN A 430 19.36 -3.67 20.77
N ARG A 431 19.25 -2.77 19.79
CA ARG A 431 17.96 -2.30 19.26
C ARG A 431 17.14 -3.47 18.75
N SER A 432 17.72 -4.36 17.96
CA SER A 432 17.04 -5.54 17.42
C SER A 432 16.54 -6.46 18.54
N ALA A 433 17.35 -6.71 19.57
CA ALA A 433 16.97 -7.53 20.72
C ALA A 433 15.79 -6.91 21.50
N LEU A 434 15.79 -5.60 21.73
CA LEU A 434 14.71 -4.89 22.42
C LEU A 434 13.41 -4.92 21.61
N LEU A 435 13.47 -4.76 20.27
CA LEU A 435 12.31 -4.87 19.41
C LEU A 435 11.75 -6.29 19.38
N ALA A 436 12.60 -7.32 19.39
CA ALA A 436 12.15 -8.70 19.48
C ALA A 436 11.45 -8.99 20.82
N GLN A 437 11.96 -8.46 21.94
CA GLN A 437 11.32 -8.59 23.25
C GLN A 437 9.96 -7.86 23.29
N ALA A 438 9.88 -6.65 22.74
CA ALA A 438 8.62 -5.91 22.65
C ALA A 438 7.57 -6.69 21.81
N ALA A 439 7.98 -7.30 20.69
CA ALA A 439 7.10 -8.13 19.87
C ALA A 439 6.59 -9.36 20.62
N ALA A 440 7.48 -10.08 21.31
CA ALA A 440 7.11 -11.24 22.13
C ALA A 440 6.09 -10.85 23.20
N LYS A 441 6.27 -9.68 23.83
CA LYS A 441 5.34 -9.18 24.86
C LYS A 441 3.97 -8.81 24.26
N ILE A 442 3.94 -8.18 23.09
CA ILE A 442 2.67 -7.89 22.35
C ILE A 442 1.93 -9.18 22.03
N ASP A 443 2.64 -10.21 21.55
CA ASP A 443 2.05 -11.51 21.22
C ASP A 443 1.61 -12.27 22.49
N GLU A 444 2.37 -12.19 23.59
CA GLU A 444 2.03 -12.78 24.89
C GLU A 444 0.71 -12.24 25.44
N VAL A 445 0.55 -10.90 25.47
CA VAL A 445 -0.68 -10.27 25.99
C VAL A 445 -1.75 -10.07 24.93
N GLN A 446 -1.50 -10.55 23.72
CA GLN A 446 -2.38 -10.53 22.55
C GLN A 446 -2.98 -9.13 22.29
N LEU A 447 -2.13 -8.10 22.13
CA LEU A 447 -2.60 -6.75 21.77
C LEU A 447 -3.08 -6.68 20.32
N PHE A 448 -2.65 -7.62 19.50
CA PHE A 448 -3.02 -7.80 18.11
C PHE A 448 -3.43 -9.25 17.87
N ILE A 449 -4.50 -9.47 17.12
CA ILE A 449 -4.90 -10.79 16.64
C ILE A 449 -4.48 -10.90 15.17
N PRO A 450 -3.28 -11.41 14.88
CA PRO A 450 -2.78 -11.50 13.52
C PRO A 450 -3.57 -12.53 12.72
N VAL A 451 -3.76 -12.25 11.43
CA VAL A 451 -4.45 -13.14 10.50
C VAL A 451 -3.53 -13.54 9.35
N THR A 452 -3.03 -12.58 8.60
CA THR A 452 -2.18 -12.79 7.42
C THR A 452 -1.39 -11.53 7.07
N ALA A 453 -0.80 -11.46 5.87
CA ALA A 453 -0.28 -10.24 5.26
C ALA A 453 -1.38 -9.38 4.62
N PRO A 454 -1.19 -8.07 4.46
CA PRO A 454 -2.06 -7.25 3.65
C PRO A 454 -2.15 -7.78 2.21
N VAL A 455 -3.36 -7.90 1.69
CA VAL A 455 -3.56 -8.29 0.29
C VAL A 455 -3.68 -7.04 -0.56
N ARG A 456 -2.78 -6.89 -1.54
CA ARG A 456 -2.81 -5.82 -2.53
C ARG A 456 -2.73 -6.45 -3.92
N TRP A 457 -3.55 -5.96 -4.83
CA TRP A 457 -3.62 -6.50 -6.18
C TRP A 457 -3.82 -5.42 -7.24
N SER A 458 -3.42 -5.76 -8.45
CA SER A 458 -3.55 -4.93 -9.65
C SER A 458 -4.06 -5.78 -10.81
N LEU A 459 -4.74 -5.15 -11.77
CA LEU A 459 -5.05 -5.77 -13.06
C LEU A 459 -4.14 -5.17 -14.13
N VAL A 460 -3.41 -6.02 -14.83
CA VAL A 460 -2.37 -5.61 -15.79
C VAL A 460 -2.68 -6.22 -17.14
N SER A 461 -2.93 -5.37 -18.15
CA SER A 461 -3.12 -5.78 -19.53
C SER A 461 -1.78 -6.22 -20.14
N THR A 462 -1.84 -7.13 -21.12
CA THR A 462 -0.66 -7.52 -21.92
C THR A 462 -0.08 -6.38 -22.76
N ARG A 463 -0.82 -5.28 -22.90
CA ARG A 463 -0.37 -4.06 -23.58
C ARG A 463 0.54 -3.19 -22.72
N VAL A 464 0.53 -3.36 -21.40
CA VAL A 464 1.35 -2.59 -20.48
C VAL A 464 2.57 -3.41 -20.07
N GLN A 465 3.77 -2.86 -20.27
CA GLN A 465 5.05 -3.37 -19.79
C GLN A 465 5.56 -2.52 -18.62
N GLY A 466 6.59 -3.00 -17.93
CA GLY A 466 7.24 -2.26 -16.82
C GLY A 466 6.49 -2.32 -15.49
N PHE A 467 5.30 -2.94 -15.42
CA PHE A 467 4.64 -3.16 -14.13
C PHE A 467 5.32 -4.28 -13.35
N ALA A 468 5.71 -3.99 -12.11
CA ALA A 468 6.21 -4.96 -11.15
C ALA A 468 5.47 -4.83 -9.81
N GLY A 469 5.18 -5.97 -9.17
CA GLY A 469 4.70 -5.99 -7.80
C GLY A 469 5.84 -5.69 -6.82
N ASN A 470 5.54 -4.99 -5.72
CA ASN A 470 6.55 -4.67 -4.72
C ASN A 470 5.98 -4.70 -3.29
N ARG A 471 6.88 -4.84 -2.30
CA ARG A 471 6.49 -5.00 -0.90
C ARG A 471 5.74 -3.81 -0.29
N TYR A 472 5.81 -2.64 -0.91
CA TYR A 472 5.16 -1.42 -0.46
C TYR A 472 3.80 -1.20 -1.12
N ALA A 473 3.47 -2.00 -2.16
CA ALA A 473 2.30 -1.81 -3.02
C ALA A 473 2.19 -0.36 -3.54
N ARG A 474 3.35 0.24 -3.84
CA ARG A 474 3.49 1.60 -4.39
C ARG A 474 3.96 1.50 -5.83
N HIS A 475 3.12 1.92 -6.75
CA HIS A 475 3.36 1.78 -8.18
C HIS A 475 3.60 3.15 -8.80
N THR A 476 4.77 3.32 -9.42
CA THR A 476 5.10 4.48 -10.25
C THR A 476 4.55 4.28 -11.67
N LEU A 477 4.27 5.39 -12.34
CA LEU A 477 3.88 5.39 -13.75
C LEU A 477 5.09 5.59 -14.68
N THR A 478 6.28 5.87 -14.12
CA THR A 478 7.49 6.20 -14.90
C THR A 478 8.05 5.04 -15.69
N ASP A 479 7.81 3.81 -15.24
CA ASP A 479 8.37 2.60 -15.84
C ASP A 479 7.34 1.89 -16.73
N LEU A 480 6.13 2.48 -16.87
CA LEU A 480 5.10 1.93 -17.73
C LEU A 480 5.39 2.26 -19.19
N GLU A 481 5.48 1.23 -20.00
CA GLU A 481 5.62 1.35 -21.45
C GLU A 481 4.44 0.67 -22.12
N GLN A 482 4.00 1.24 -23.22
CA GLN A 482 3.01 0.59 -24.08
C GLN A 482 3.73 -0.30 -25.08
N ARG A 483 3.28 -1.54 -25.20
CA ARG A 483 3.78 -2.43 -26.24
C ARG A 483 3.30 -1.94 -27.58
N SER A 484 4.19 -1.48 -28.47
CA SER A 484 3.86 -1.34 -29.89
C SER A 484 3.42 -2.72 -30.40
N SER A 485 2.25 -2.80 -31.00
CA SER A 485 1.82 -4.04 -31.67
C SER A 485 2.84 -4.39 -32.76
N PRO A 486 3.26 -5.66 -32.87
CA PRO A 486 4.20 -6.10 -33.92
C PRO A 486 3.59 -5.95 -35.32
#